data_2779274d114912bfc69545b343625c6a
#
_entry.id   2779274d114912bfc69545b343625c6a
#
_cell.length_a   1.000
_cell.length_b   1.000
_cell.length_c   1.000
_cell.angle_alpha   90.00
_cell.angle_beta   90.00
_cell.angle_gamma   90.00
#
_symmetry.space_group_name_H-M   'P 1'
#
loop_
_entity.id
_entity.type
_entity.pdbx_description
1 polymer ?
#
loop_
_entity_poly.entity_id
_entity_poly.type
_entity_poly.pdbx_seq_one_letter_code
_entity_poly.pdbx_strand_id
1 'polypeptide(L)'
;MLSNPEIINALSQLGLTNYESKVYLSLVSEGICTAKDISNICGIPYGKVYEVINSLAAKGFINVLPTKPMKYKAIHPKELIK
;
A
#
# COMPACT_ATOMS: atom_id res chain seq x y z
N MET A 1 -11.17 -6.05 -9.66
CA MET A 1 -11.45 -5.97 -8.23
C MET A 1 -10.18 -6.03 -7.44
N LEU A 2 -10.01 -5.06 -6.58
CA LEU A 2 -8.77 -4.92 -5.83
C LEU A 2 -8.58 -5.98 -4.76
N SER A 3 -9.66 -6.60 -4.32
CA SER A 3 -9.60 -7.61 -3.27
C SER A 3 -9.65 -9.03 -3.80
N ASN A 4 -9.17 -9.23 -5.03
CA ASN A 4 -9.10 -10.56 -5.62
C ASN A 4 -8.24 -11.47 -4.73
N PRO A 5 -8.79 -12.61 -4.26
CA PRO A 5 -8.03 -13.50 -3.38
C PRO A 5 -6.73 -14.02 -3.97
N GLU A 6 -6.69 -14.21 -5.28
CA GLU A 6 -5.46 -14.68 -5.93
C GLU A 6 -4.35 -13.65 -5.85
N ILE A 7 -4.69 -12.38 -6.04
CA ILE A 7 -3.71 -11.30 -5.95
C ILE A 7 -3.22 -11.15 -4.51
N ILE A 8 -4.15 -11.19 -3.55
CA ILE A 8 -3.80 -11.07 -2.15
C ILE A 8 -2.92 -12.24 -1.73
N ASN A 9 -3.21 -13.44 -2.21
CA ASN A 9 -2.40 -14.60 -1.91
C ASN A 9 -0.99 -14.46 -2.47
N ALA A 10 -0.88 -13.96 -3.72
CA ALA A 10 0.42 -13.74 -4.34
C ALA A 10 1.24 -12.72 -3.53
N LEU A 11 0.60 -11.64 -3.07
CA LEU A 11 1.28 -10.63 -2.26
C LEU A 11 1.70 -11.21 -0.92
N SER A 12 0.87 -12.08 -0.35
CA SER A 12 1.20 -12.76 0.90
C SER A 12 2.47 -13.58 0.75
N GLN A 13 2.65 -14.22 -0.39
CA GLN A 13 3.86 -15.00 -0.66
C GLN A 13 5.09 -14.11 -0.80
N LEU A 14 4.88 -12.84 -1.12
CA LEU A 14 5.98 -11.87 -1.16
C LEU A 14 6.24 -11.25 0.20
N GLY A 15 5.51 -11.68 1.22
CA GLY A 15 5.74 -11.22 2.59
C GLY A 15 4.83 -10.11 3.07
N LEU A 16 3.75 -9.81 2.33
CA LEU A 16 2.82 -8.77 2.75
C LEU A 16 1.73 -9.34 3.65
N THR A 17 1.41 -8.59 4.71
CA THR A 17 0.27 -8.92 5.55
C THR A 17 -1.03 -8.55 4.84
N ASN A 18 -2.17 -8.93 5.44
CA ASN A 18 -3.47 -8.55 4.89
C ASN A 18 -3.62 -7.03 4.76
N TYR A 19 -3.28 -6.32 5.81
CA TYR A 19 -3.37 -4.86 5.79
C TYR A 19 -2.44 -4.28 4.72
N GLU A 20 -1.21 -4.78 4.64
CA GLU A 20 -0.25 -4.32 3.65
C GLU A 20 -0.75 -4.56 2.24
N SER A 21 -1.33 -5.73 2.00
CA SER A 21 -1.87 -6.04 0.68
C SER A 21 -3.00 -5.10 0.30
N LYS A 22 -3.91 -4.82 1.23
CA LYS A 22 -5.02 -3.90 0.98
C LYS A 22 -4.52 -2.50 0.65
N VAL A 23 -3.57 -2.01 1.43
CA VAL A 23 -3.04 -0.67 1.20
C VAL A 23 -2.31 -0.60 -0.13
N TYR A 24 -1.48 -1.59 -0.43
CA TYR A 24 -0.74 -1.63 -1.69
C TYR A 24 -1.70 -1.60 -2.88
N LEU A 25 -2.71 -2.47 -2.87
CA LEU A 25 -3.67 -2.53 -3.97
C LEU A 25 -4.48 -1.25 -4.11
N SER A 26 -4.82 -0.62 -3.00
CA SER A 26 -5.52 0.65 -3.04
C SER A 26 -4.67 1.72 -3.70
N LEU A 27 -3.37 1.75 -3.40
CA LEU A 27 -2.48 2.72 -4.02
C LEU A 27 -2.28 2.44 -5.51
N VAL A 28 -2.23 1.17 -5.90
CA VAL A 28 -2.16 0.84 -7.32
C VAL A 28 -3.38 1.36 -8.06
N SER A 29 -4.56 1.22 -7.43
CA SER A 29 -5.81 1.63 -8.06
C SER A 29 -6.02 3.14 -8.03
N GLU A 30 -5.75 3.76 -6.89
CA GLU A 30 -6.07 5.19 -6.69
C GLU A 30 -4.96 6.12 -7.15
N GLY A 31 -3.76 5.62 -7.26
CA GLY A 31 -2.62 6.45 -7.59
C GLY A 31 -1.98 7.02 -6.33
N ILE A 32 -1.87 8.36 -6.25
CA ILE A 32 -1.21 9.00 -5.13
C ILE A 32 -2.23 9.30 -4.03
N CYS A 33 -1.94 8.86 -2.81
CA CYS A 33 -2.83 9.06 -1.66
C CYS A 33 -2.08 9.54 -0.44
N THR A 34 -2.80 10.30 0.41
CA THR A 34 -2.31 10.64 1.74
C THR A 34 -2.65 9.50 2.70
N ALA A 35 -2.08 9.54 3.92
CA ALA A 35 -2.42 8.55 4.93
C ALA A 35 -3.91 8.58 5.28
N LYS A 36 -4.50 9.77 5.29
CA LYS A 36 -5.92 9.89 5.58
C LYS A 36 -6.77 9.24 4.48
N ASP A 37 -6.37 9.45 3.23
CA ASP A 37 -7.06 8.81 2.12
C ASP A 37 -7.00 7.29 2.27
N ILE A 38 -5.84 6.76 2.60
CA ILE A 38 -5.66 5.32 2.77
C ILE A 38 -6.55 4.80 3.88
N SER A 39 -6.59 5.51 5.00
CA SER A 39 -7.44 5.13 6.12
C SER A 39 -8.91 5.02 5.69
N ASN A 40 -9.38 6.01 4.94
CA ASN A 40 -10.77 6.04 4.49
C ASN A 40 -11.05 4.93 3.48
N ILE A 41 -10.15 4.73 2.52
CA ILE A 41 -10.38 3.77 1.45
C ILE A 41 -10.31 2.34 1.98
N CYS A 42 -9.34 2.05 2.83
CA CYS A 42 -9.10 0.69 3.30
C CYS A 42 -9.87 0.35 4.58
N GLY A 43 -10.46 1.34 5.23
CA GLY A 43 -11.14 1.10 6.49
C GLY A 43 -10.20 0.75 7.63
N ILE A 44 -8.95 1.22 7.55
CA ILE A 44 -7.95 0.96 8.58
C ILE A 44 -7.90 2.16 9.52
N PRO A 45 -7.85 1.93 10.84
CA PRO A 45 -7.73 3.05 11.78
C PRO A 45 -6.54 3.94 11.42
N TYR A 46 -6.74 5.24 11.48
CA TYR A 46 -5.73 6.19 11.05
C TYR A 46 -4.39 5.98 11.75
N GLY A 47 -4.42 5.67 13.03
CA GLY A 47 -3.19 5.41 13.78
C GLY A 47 -2.43 4.17 13.29
N LYS A 48 -3.13 3.21 12.69
CA LYS A 48 -2.53 2.00 12.15
C LYS A 48 -1.89 2.23 10.78
N VAL A 49 -2.39 3.22 10.06
CA VAL A 49 -1.98 3.45 8.67
C VAL A 49 -0.47 3.67 8.56
N TYR A 50 0.08 4.49 9.45
CA TYR A 50 1.52 4.80 9.39
C TYR A 50 2.37 3.56 9.61
N GLU A 51 1.95 2.68 10.51
CA GLU A 51 2.65 1.44 10.75
C GLU A 51 2.69 0.58 9.48
N VAL A 52 1.54 0.48 8.80
CA VAL A 52 1.44 -0.30 7.58
C VAL A 52 2.26 0.32 6.46
N ILE A 53 2.16 1.64 6.30
CA ILE A 53 2.89 2.37 5.27
C ILE A 53 4.39 2.24 5.47
N ASN A 54 4.85 2.40 6.71
CA ASN A 54 6.29 2.29 6.99
C ASN A 54 6.81 0.91 6.67
N SER A 55 6.03 -0.11 6.98
CA SER A 55 6.40 -1.49 6.67
C SER A 55 6.48 -1.71 5.17
N LEU A 56 5.49 -1.22 4.42
CA LEU A 56 5.50 -1.33 2.96
C LEU A 56 6.68 -0.60 2.33
N ALA A 57 7.00 0.58 2.85
CA ALA A 57 8.14 1.36 2.35
C ALA A 57 9.45 0.61 2.61
N ALA A 58 9.59 0.04 3.81
CA ALA A 58 10.78 -0.73 4.16
C ALA A 58 10.94 -1.95 3.28
N LYS A 59 9.85 -2.56 2.87
CA LYS A 59 9.87 -3.72 1.98
C LYS A 59 10.06 -3.35 0.51
N GLY A 60 10.03 -2.05 0.19
CA GLY A 60 10.26 -1.59 -1.17
C GLY A 60 9.04 -1.61 -2.06
N PHE A 61 7.84 -1.63 -1.49
CA PHE A 61 6.61 -1.71 -2.28
C PHE A 61 5.97 -0.36 -2.58
N ILE A 62 6.35 0.68 -1.85
CA ILE A 62 5.78 2.01 -2.09
C ILE A 62 6.86 3.07 -2.00
N ASN A 63 6.61 4.19 -2.65
CA ASN A 63 7.43 5.39 -2.56
C ASN A 63 6.72 6.42 -1.69
N VAL A 64 7.50 7.17 -0.92
CA VAL A 64 6.99 8.24 -0.08
C VAL A 64 7.33 9.55 -0.76
N LEU A 65 6.31 10.38 -0.97
CA LEU A 65 6.49 11.70 -1.58
C LEU A 65 6.51 12.75 -0.47
N PRO A 66 7.60 13.52 -0.36
CA PRO A 66 7.75 14.47 0.75
C PRO A 66 6.98 15.76 0.52
N THR A 67 5.68 15.66 0.41
CA THR A 67 4.80 16.81 0.27
C THR A 67 4.11 17.10 1.61
N LYS A 68 3.28 18.13 1.63
CA LYS A 68 2.51 18.48 2.83
C LYS A 68 1.04 18.50 2.47
N PRO A 69 0.26 17.53 2.93
CA PRO A 69 0.68 16.35 3.69
C PRO A 69 1.48 15.38 2.84
N MET A 70 2.20 14.47 3.50
CA MET A 70 2.96 13.46 2.79
C MET A 70 2.04 12.57 1.99
N LYS A 71 2.52 12.12 0.84
CA LYS A 71 1.74 11.27 -0.05
C LYS A 71 2.52 9.99 -0.35
N TYR A 72 1.79 9.01 -0.81
CA TYR A 72 2.34 7.67 -1.01
C TYR A 72 1.89 7.14 -2.35
N LYS A 73 2.77 6.39 -3.01
CA LYS A 73 2.54 5.86 -4.33
C LYS A 73 3.06 4.44 -4.39
N ALA A 74 2.28 3.53 -4.98
CA ALA A 74 2.71 2.15 -5.13
C ALA A 74 3.81 2.05 -6.17
N ILE A 75 4.78 1.17 -5.91
CA ILE A 75 5.76 0.79 -6.92
C ILE A 75 5.13 -0.36 -7.70
N HIS A 76 5.03 -0.18 -9.00
CA HIS A 76 4.32 -1.15 -9.84
C HIS A 76 5.03 -2.51 -9.82
N PRO A 77 4.26 -3.61 -9.95
CA PRO A 77 4.84 -4.96 -9.93
C PRO A 77 5.95 -5.15 -10.95
N LYS A 78 5.84 -4.50 -12.10
CA LYS A 78 6.88 -4.58 -13.12
C LYS A 78 8.22 -4.06 -12.63
N GLU A 79 8.19 -3.08 -11.74
CA GLU A 79 9.42 -2.51 -11.17
C GLU A 79 9.99 -3.38 -10.07
N LEU A 80 9.15 -4.21 -9.46
CA LEU A 80 9.57 -5.10 -8.40
C LEU A 80 10.27 -6.34 -8.90
N ILE A 81 10.03 -6.70 -10.16
CA ILE A 81 10.54 -7.95 -10.73
C ILE A 81 11.68 -7.68 -11.71
N LYS A 82 12.62 -6.94 -11.30
CA LYS A 82 13.77 -6.68 -12.18
C LYS A 82 14.80 -7.81 -12.13
#